data_76b9a1d001cd63c129ba0cbe082dccda
#
_entry.id   76b9a1d001cd63c129ba0cbe082dccda
#
_cell.length_a   1.000
_cell.length_b   1.000
_cell.length_c   1.000
_cell.angle_alpha   90.00
_cell.angle_beta   90.00
_cell.angle_gamma   90.00
#
_symmetry.space_group_name_H-M   'P 1'
#
loop_
_entity.id
_entity.type
_entity.pdbx_description
1 polymer ?
#
loop_
_entity_poly.entity_id
_entity_poly.type
_entity_poly.pdbx_seq_one_letter_code
_entity_poly.pdbx_strand_id
1 'polypeptide(L)'
;RSTQSRSLAASDVYKRQVYEQEAILLTYKVYTLVNLRQLYGKMPDLKNFHTQEVELPQQKTFSLEHYNGRNYNTTVWSQYVLFPQQSGKMEIPSITFEGVIAQQVASDDPFDAFFNGGSNYVEVKKNIVTPKLTINVKALPDGKPANFSGGVGEFTISSSISTNELKTNDAVTIKLVISGTGNLKLVNTPEIAFPKDFEVYDPKIDNKFTLTREGLSGNKVIEYLAIPRHAGNFTIPPVEFSYFDLKSNSYKTIKTEAYSLEVEKGAGNADQIIADFTNKEDLKVLGQDIRYIKMGETSLTRKGDFFFGSTTYYLWYIIPLVLFIVFVIVYRKKAIENANVAKVRTKKANKVAAKRMKNAGKLLTENKQEAFYDEVLKALWGYISDKLNIPVSQLSKDNIEDELTQYGVAPELIKDFIGTLNECEFARYAPGNQNEAMDKVYSSAVEVISKMESSIKH
;
A
#
# COMPACT_ATOMS: atom_id res chain seq x y z
N ARG A 1 -37.43 -28.52 -4.46
CA ARG A 1 -37.63 -27.13 -4.93
C ARG A 1 -36.36 -26.34 -4.62
N SER A 2 -35.49 -26.16 -5.63
CA SER A 2 -34.25 -25.42 -5.48
C SER A 2 -34.58 -23.94 -5.25
N THR A 3 -34.33 -23.47 -4.07
CA THR A 3 -34.29 -22.05 -3.78
C THR A 3 -33.11 -21.45 -4.54
N GLN A 4 -33.39 -20.92 -5.73
CA GLN A 4 -32.41 -20.11 -6.47
C GLN A 4 -32.06 -18.89 -5.61
N SER A 5 -30.92 -18.94 -4.94
CA SER A 5 -30.31 -17.78 -4.31
C SER A 5 -29.92 -16.79 -5.40
N ARG A 6 -30.71 -15.74 -5.58
CA ARG A 6 -30.44 -14.69 -6.55
C ARG A 6 -29.48 -13.67 -5.94
N SER A 7 -28.22 -13.82 -6.24
CA SER A 7 -27.27 -12.72 -6.10
C SER A 7 -27.30 -11.92 -7.40
N LEU A 8 -27.29 -10.58 -7.28
CA LEU A 8 -27.30 -9.64 -8.40
C LEU A 8 -26.07 -8.76 -8.29
N ALA A 9 -25.47 -8.42 -9.41
CA ALA A 9 -24.50 -7.34 -9.47
C ALA A 9 -25.07 -6.21 -10.31
N ALA A 10 -24.95 -5.00 -9.81
CA ALA A 10 -25.34 -3.80 -10.54
C ALA A 10 -24.10 -3.01 -10.91
N SER A 11 -24.04 -2.52 -12.12
CA SER A 11 -23.24 -1.38 -12.52
C SER A 11 -24.14 -0.18 -12.62
N ASP A 12 -23.77 0.91 -11.98
CA ASP A 12 -24.52 2.14 -12.00
C ASP A 12 -23.61 3.31 -12.34
N VAL A 13 -24.16 4.26 -13.12
CA VAL A 13 -23.51 5.53 -13.44
C VAL A 13 -24.44 6.67 -13.04
N TYR A 14 -23.89 7.63 -12.35
CA TYR A 14 -24.64 8.79 -11.85
C TYR A 14 -25.27 9.62 -12.97
N LYS A 15 -24.58 9.74 -14.13
CA LYS A 15 -25.05 10.47 -15.30
C LYS A 15 -24.91 9.60 -16.56
N ARG A 16 -25.95 9.54 -17.38
CA ARG A 16 -25.92 8.83 -18.67
C ARG A 16 -25.71 9.75 -19.88
N GLN A 17 -25.73 11.06 -19.66
CA GLN A 17 -25.45 12.06 -20.66
C GLN A 17 -24.48 13.10 -20.10
N VAL A 18 -23.31 13.25 -20.70
CA VAL A 18 -22.19 14.07 -20.23
C VAL A 18 -21.51 14.72 -21.43
N TYR A 19 -20.64 15.69 -21.18
CA TYR A 19 -19.72 16.23 -22.17
C TYR A 19 -18.41 15.40 -22.19
N GLU A 20 -17.65 15.58 -23.30
CA GLU A 20 -16.27 15.10 -23.35
C GLU A 20 -15.49 15.63 -22.14
N GLN A 21 -14.64 14.78 -21.54
CA GLN A 21 -13.83 15.09 -20.36
C GLN A 21 -14.63 15.38 -19.06
N GLU A 22 -15.96 15.35 -19.08
CA GLU A 22 -16.78 15.48 -17.87
C GLU A 22 -16.67 14.20 -17.02
N ALA A 23 -16.51 14.35 -15.71
CA ALA A 23 -16.38 13.23 -14.79
C ALA A 23 -17.67 12.40 -14.65
N ILE A 24 -17.55 11.08 -14.69
CA ILE A 24 -18.63 10.13 -14.48
C ILE A 24 -18.23 9.17 -13.37
N LEU A 25 -19.03 9.06 -12.32
CA LEU A 25 -18.84 8.05 -11.29
C LEU A 25 -19.47 6.72 -11.72
N LEU A 26 -18.63 5.71 -11.95
CA LEU A 26 -19.04 4.33 -12.17
C LEU A 26 -18.90 3.55 -10.86
N THR A 27 -19.99 2.93 -10.42
CA THR A 27 -20.02 2.13 -9.19
C THR A 27 -20.43 0.71 -9.53
N TYR A 28 -19.62 -0.26 -9.11
CA TYR A 28 -19.97 -1.67 -9.12
C TYR A 28 -20.42 -2.09 -7.74
N LYS A 29 -21.69 -2.48 -7.62
CA LYS A 29 -22.33 -2.86 -6.37
C LYS A 29 -22.86 -4.28 -6.46
N VAL A 30 -22.63 -5.07 -5.42
CA VAL A 30 -23.09 -6.44 -5.33
C VAL A 30 -24.23 -6.54 -4.35
N TYR A 31 -25.30 -7.19 -4.74
CA TYR A 31 -26.48 -7.50 -3.95
C TYR A 31 -26.55 -9.00 -3.74
N THR A 32 -26.60 -9.46 -2.49
CA THR A 32 -26.64 -10.89 -2.18
C THR A 32 -27.68 -11.20 -1.10
N LEU A 33 -28.35 -12.33 -1.27
CA LEU A 33 -29.25 -12.90 -0.25
C LEU A 33 -28.55 -13.96 0.60
N VAL A 34 -27.29 -14.27 0.29
CA VAL A 34 -26.50 -15.29 0.96
C VAL A 34 -25.18 -14.71 1.45
N ASN A 35 -24.57 -15.35 2.44
CA ASN A 35 -23.25 -14.93 2.92
C ASN A 35 -22.17 -15.31 1.90
N LEU A 36 -21.59 -14.28 1.27
CA LEU A 36 -20.45 -14.44 0.39
C LEU A 36 -19.18 -14.57 1.23
N ARG A 37 -18.41 -15.64 1.01
CA ARG A 37 -17.07 -15.80 1.59
C ARG A 37 -16.03 -15.04 0.81
N GLN A 38 -16.12 -15.10 -0.51
CA GLN A 38 -15.18 -14.47 -1.44
C GLN A 38 -15.93 -13.94 -2.66
N LEU A 39 -15.41 -12.87 -3.24
CA LEU A 39 -15.94 -12.27 -4.45
C LEU A 39 -14.76 -11.85 -5.34
N TYR A 40 -14.68 -12.44 -6.51
CA TYR A 40 -13.68 -12.12 -7.51
C TYR A 40 -14.34 -11.44 -8.70
N GLY A 41 -13.70 -10.43 -9.22
CA GLY A 41 -14.12 -9.75 -10.45
C GLY A 41 -12.90 -9.21 -11.16
N LYS A 42 -12.94 -9.19 -12.49
CA LYS A 42 -11.91 -8.56 -13.31
C LYS A 42 -12.51 -7.36 -14.00
N MET A 43 -11.88 -6.18 -13.77
CA MET A 43 -12.26 -4.95 -14.47
C MET A 43 -12.09 -5.13 -15.98
N PRO A 44 -13.08 -4.74 -16.79
CA PRO A 44 -12.95 -4.71 -18.22
C PRO A 44 -12.04 -3.55 -18.65
N ASP A 45 -11.51 -3.67 -19.86
CA ASP A 45 -10.83 -2.54 -20.49
C ASP A 45 -11.88 -1.48 -20.90
N LEU A 46 -11.80 -0.31 -20.25
CA LEU A 46 -12.69 0.82 -20.52
C LEU A 46 -12.09 1.70 -21.62
N LYS A 47 -12.14 1.20 -22.85
CA LYS A 47 -11.63 1.93 -24.02
C LYS A 47 -12.28 3.31 -24.14
N ASN A 48 -11.47 4.28 -24.54
CA ASN A 48 -11.88 5.69 -24.73
C ASN A 48 -12.28 6.44 -23.46
N PHE A 49 -11.98 5.89 -22.27
CA PHE A 49 -12.09 6.59 -21.01
C PHE A 49 -10.71 6.71 -20.35
N HIS A 50 -10.39 7.88 -19.82
CA HIS A 50 -9.36 7.97 -18.80
C HIS A 50 -10.00 7.59 -17.45
N THR A 51 -9.42 6.63 -16.76
CA THR A 51 -10.00 6.04 -15.54
C THR A 51 -9.18 6.38 -14.32
N GLN A 52 -9.84 6.73 -13.22
CA GLN A 52 -9.24 6.88 -11.89
C GLN A 52 -10.02 6.01 -10.91
N GLU A 53 -9.32 5.10 -10.23
CA GLU A 53 -9.93 4.24 -9.21
C GLU A 53 -10.11 5.00 -7.91
N VAL A 54 -11.30 4.84 -7.30
CA VAL A 54 -11.59 5.37 -5.96
C VAL A 54 -11.08 4.37 -4.94
N GLU A 55 -10.19 4.79 -4.06
CA GLU A 55 -9.72 3.96 -2.97
C GLU A 55 -10.88 3.61 -2.03
N LEU A 56 -11.17 2.33 -1.93
CA LEU A 56 -12.17 1.79 -1.02
C LEU A 56 -11.49 0.96 0.07
N PRO A 57 -12.10 0.85 1.27
CA PRO A 57 -11.59 -0.02 2.31
C PRO A 57 -11.37 -1.45 1.80
N GLN A 58 -10.23 -2.05 2.15
CA GLN A 58 -9.92 -3.44 1.74
C GLN A 58 -10.92 -4.42 2.32
N GLN A 59 -11.32 -4.21 3.58
CA GLN A 59 -12.37 -5.01 4.21
C GLN A 59 -13.73 -4.47 3.80
N LYS A 60 -14.46 -5.24 3.00
CA LYS A 60 -15.80 -4.88 2.54
C LYS A 60 -16.81 -5.11 3.65
N THR A 61 -17.58 -4.09 3.98
CA THR A 61 -18.71 -4.18 4.89
C THR A 61 -20.01 -4.33 4.10
N PHE A 62 -20.89 -5.21 4.58
CA PHE A 62 -22.21 -5.38 3.98
C PHE A 62 -23.24 -4.56 4.74
N SER A 63 -24.10 -3.86 4.02
CA SER A 63 -25.26 -3.14 4.54
C SER A 63 -26.54 -3.75 3.98
N LEU A 64 -27.60 -3.71 4.78
CA LEU A 64 -28.92 -4.17 4.34
C LEU A 64 -29.59 -3.07 3.51
N GLU A 65 -30.04 -3.41 2.31
CA GLU A 65 -30.70 -2.48 1.40
C GLU A 65 -31.92 -3.13 0.74
N HIS A 66 -33.01 -2.36 0.65
CA HIS A 66 -34.22 -2.80 -0.03
C HIS A 66 -34.13 -2.51 -1.52
N TYR A 67 -34.20 -3.54 -2.35
CA TYR A 67 -34.14 -3.42 -3.80
C TYR A 67 -35.13 -4.39 -4.47
N ASN A 68 -35.97 -3.87 -5.37
CA ASN A 68 -36.98 -4.64 -6.09
C ASN A 68 -37.86 -5.55 -5.20
N GLY A 69 -38.34 -4.99 -4.07
CA GLY A 69 -39.24 -5.71 -3.16
C GLY A 69 -38.59 -6.74 -2.25
N ARG A 70 -37.23 -6.74 -2.17
CA ARG A 70 -36.48 -7.66 -1.31
C ARG A 70 -35.35 -6.94 -0.58
N ASN A 71 -34.99 -7.44 0.57
CA ASN A 71 -33.84 -6.96 1.34
C ASN A 71 -32.60 -7.77 0.96
N TYR A 72 -31.55 -7.08 0.51
CA TYR A 72 -30.27 -7.65 0.15
C TYR A 72 -29.18 -7.16 1.07
N ASN A 73 -28.21 -8.01 1.34
CA ASN A 73 -26.91 -7.56 1.83
C ASN A 73 -26.15 -6.97 0.65
N THR A 74 -25.72 -5.73 0.77
CA THR A 74 -25.07 -5.01 -0.33
C THR A 74 -23.70 -4.52 0.06
N THR A 75 -22.78 -4.53 -0.90
CA THR A 75 -21.47 -3.90 -0.76
C THR A 75 -21.02 -3.26 -2.06
N VAL A 76 -20.28 -2.15 -1.95
CA VAL A 76 -19.60 -1.56 -3.10
C VAL A 76 -18.32 -2.35 -3.33
N TRP A 77 -18.23 -3.01 -4.49
CA TRP A 77 -17.05 -3.78 -4.85
C TRP A 77 -15.92 -2.87 -5.32
N SER A 78 -16.20 -1.96 -6.28
CA SER A 78 -15.25 -0.96 -6.76
C SER A 78 -15.96 0.28 -7.28
N GLN A 79 -15.25 1.40 -7.30
CA GLN A 79 -15.71 2.66 -7.88
C GLN A 79 -14.61 3.26 -8.73
N TYR A 80 -15.01 3.88 -9.84
CA TYR A 80 -14.11 4.56 -10.78
C TYR A 80 -14.71 5.90 -11.19
N VAL A 81 -13.87 6.91 -11.30
CA VAL A 81 -14.22 8.15 -12.00
C VAL A 81 -13.66 8.04 -13.40
N LEU A 82 -14.56 8.17 -14.37
CA LEU A 82 -14.29 8.05 -15.80
C LEU A 82 -14.34 9.42 -16.45
N PHE A 83 -13.41 9.70 -17.35
CA PHE A 83 -13.38 10.89 -18.17
C PHE A 83 -13.41 10.45 -19.65
N PRO A 84 -14.55 10.64 -20.37
CA PRO A 84 -14.65 10.27 -21.78
C PRO A 84 -13.67 11.08 -22.63
N GLN A 85 -12.95 10.40 -23.52
CA GLN A 85 -11.94 11.06 -24.38
C GLN A 85 -12.45 11.46 -25.75
N GLN A 86 -13.68 11.07 -26.10
CA GLN A 86 -14.32 11.39 -27.38
C GLN A 86 -15.84 11.43 -27.22
N SER A 87 -16.53 12.14 -28.14
CA SER A 87 -17.97 12.18 -28.19
C SER A 87 -18.60 10.97 -28.85
N GLY A 88 -19.89 10.77 -28.64
CA GLY A 88 -20.70 9.69 -29.20
C GLY A 88 -21.25 8.73 -28.14
N LYS A 89 -21.79 7.61 -28.62
CA LYS A 89 -22.27 6.53 -27.74
C LYS A 89 -21.07 5.68 -27.29
N MET A 90 -20.81 5.67 -26.02
CA MET A 90 -19.78 4.84 -25.39
C MET A 90 -20.41 3.75 -24.57
N GLU A 91 -19.79 2.60 -24.59
CA GLU A 91 -20.28 1.42 -23.86
C GLU A 91 -19.31 1.03 -22.76
N ILE A 92 -19.86 0.83 -21.57
CA ILE A 92 -19.19 0.17 -20.46
C ILE A 92 -19.59 -1.30 -20.51
N PRO A 93 -18.67 -2.21 -20.79
CA PRO A 93 -18.98 -3.64 -20.93
C PRO A 93 -19.44 -4.25 -19.60
N SER A 94 -20.15 -5.36 -19.68
CA SER A 94 -20.52 -6.17 -18.52
C SER A 94 -19.29 -6.80 -17.88
N ILE A 95 -19.30 -6.94 -16.54
CA ILE A 95 -18.31 -7.71 -15.80
C ILE A 95 -18.97 -9.00 -15.28
N THR A 96 -18.18 -10.06 -15.23
CA THR A 96 -18.56 -11.30 -14.56
C THR A 96 -17.85 -11.36 -13.23
N PHE A 97 -18.63 -11.42 -12.15
CA PHE A 97 -18.15 -11.70 -10.82
C PHE A 97 -18.30 -13.19 -10.50
N GLU A 98 -17.27 -13.81 -9.94
CA GLU A 98 -17.33 -15.14 -9.35
C GLU A 98 -17.47 -14.98 -7.83
N GLY A 99 -18.64 -15.33 -7.31
CA GLY A 99 -18.91 -15.36 -5.87
C GLY A 99 -18.76 -16.77 -5.31
N VAL A 100 -18.04 -16.92 -4.21
CA VAL A 100 -17.93 -18.18 -3.47
C VAL A 100 -18.85 -18.10 -2.25
N ILE A 101 -19.82 -19.02 -2.19
CA ILE A 101 -20.76 -19.13 -1.09
C ILE A 101 -20.57 -20.46 -0.36
N ALA A 102 -20.75 -20.46 0.97
CA ALA A 102 -20.85 -21.68 1.73
C ALA A 102 -22.31 -22.17 1.69
N GLN A 103 -22.55 -23.27 1.04
CA GLN A 103 -23.85 -23.92 1.02
C GLN A 103 -23.84 -25.09 1.99
N GLN A 104 -24.80 -25.10 2.91
CA GLN A 104 -25.02 -26.23 3.79
C GLN A 104 -25.65 -27.39 3.00
N VAL A 105 -24.99 -28.53 2.98
CA VAL A 105 -25.45 -29.74 2.34
C VAL A 105 -25.64 -30.78 3.43
N ALA A 106 -26.77 -31.51 3.39
CA ALA A 106 -26.96 -32.62 4.30
C ALA A 106 -25.86 -33.66 4.04
N SER A 107 -25.22 -34.14 5.11
CA SER A 107 -24.22 -35.22 5.01
C SER A 107 -24.96 -36.54 5.05
N ASP A 108 -24.67 -37.41 4.09
CA ASP A 108 -25.17 -38.80 4.09
C ASP A 108 -24.34 -39.72 4.99
N ASP A 109 -23.29 -39.17 5.65
CA ASP A 109 -22.46 -39.91 6.60
C ASP A 109 -23.10 -39.93 8.00
N PRO A 110 -23.42 -41.09 8.56
CA PRO A 110 -23.98 -41.23 9.90
C PRO A 110 -23.13 -40.67 11.00
N PHE A 111 -21.80 -40.62 10.81
CA PHE A 111 -20.81 -40.08 11.76
C PHE A 111 -20.88 -38.55 11.83
N ASP A 112 -20.97 -37.88 10.68
CA ASP A 112 -21.17 -36.46 10.56
C ASP A 112 -22.53 -36.01 11.13
N ALA A 113 -23.58 -36.83 10.96
CA ALA A 113 -24.87 -36.57 11.53
C ALA A 113 -24.87 -36.55 13.06
N PHE A 114 -24.03 -37.35 13.68
CA PHE A 114 -23.92 -37.44 15.16
C PHE A 114 -23.03 -36.39 15.76
N PHE A 115 -21.86 -36.07 15.17
CA PHE A 115 -20.86 -35.16 15.75
C PHE A 115 -20.97 -33.71 15.27
N ASN A 116 -21.43 -33.46 14.03
CA ASN A 116 -21.51 -32.12 13.41
C ASN A 116 -22.93 -31.66 13.11
N GLY A 117 -23.96 -32.28 13.68
CA GLY A 117 -25.35 -31.93 13.42
C GLY A 117 -25.81 -32.25 12.00
N GLY A 118 -25.15 -33.17 11.30
CA GLY A 118 -25.57 -33.72 9.99
C GLY A 118 -25.46 -32.79 8.81
N SER A 119 -24.63 -31.74 8.91
CA SER A 119 -24.46 -30.78 7.81
C SER A 119 -23.02 -30.42 7.54
N ASN A 120 -22.62 -30.65 6.30
CA ASN A 120 -21.35 -30.21 5.74
C ASN A 120 -21.53 -28.92 4.96
N TYR A 121 -20.52 -28.02 5.00
CA TYR A 121 -20.48 -26.83 4.16
C TYR A 121 -19.64 -27.10 2.92
N VAL A 122 -20.28 -27.00 1.76
CA VAL A 122 -19.60 -27.09 0.45
C VAL A 122 -19.48 -25.70 -0.14
N GLU A 123 -18.31 -25.39 -0.65
CA GLU A 123 -18.10 -24.13 -1.36
C GLU A 123 -18.67 -24.25 -2.78
N VAL A 124 -19.63 -23.38 -3.09
CA VAL A 124 -20.25 -23.31 -4.42
C VAL A 124 -19.86 -21.98 -5.06
N LYS A 125 -19.31 -22.07 -6.26
CA LYS A 125 -19.00 -20.93 -7.11
C LYS A 125 -20.22 -20.52 -7.93
N LYS A 126 -20.53 -19.24 -7.96
CA LYS A 126 -21.59 -18.67 -8.79
C LYS A 126 -21.11 -17.45 -9.55
N ASN A 127 -21.42 -17.40 -10.82
CA ASN A 127 -21.14 -16.26 -11.67
C ASN A 127 -22.33 -15.29 -11.66
N ILE A 128 -22.03 -14.01 -11.47
CA ILE A 128 -22.96 -12.91 -11.47
C ILE A 128 -22.47 -11.91 -12.52
N VAL A 129 -23.33 -11.56 -13.48
CA VAL A 129 -22.95 -10.66 -14.59
C VAL A 129 -23.64 -9.31 -14.39
N THR A 130 -22.89 -8.22 -14.53
CA THR A 130 -23.47 -6.87 -14.53
C THR A 130 -24.10 -6.56 -15.88
N PRO A 131 -25.13 -5.70 -15.91
CA PRO A 131 -25.64 -5.19 -17.18
C PRO A 131 -24.58 -4.31 -17.89
N LYS A 132 -24.61 -4.33 -19.21
CA LYS A 132 -23.89 -3.39 -20.06
C LYS A 132 -24.52 -1.99 -19.91
N LEU A 133 -23.69 -0.95 -19.81
CA LEU A 133 -24.16 0.43 -19.71
C LEU A 133 -23.78 1.21 -20.97
N THR A 134 -24.67 2.10 -21.39
CA THR A 134 -24.42 3.03 -22.50
C THR A 134 -24.43 4.44 -21.96
N ILE A 135 -23.41 5.23 -22.32
CA ILE A 135 -23.25 6.62 -21.98
C ILE A 135 -23.26 7.43 -23.28
N ASN A 136 -24.07 8.48 -23.32
CA ASN A 136 -24.10 9.43 -24.44
C ASN A 136 -23.16 10.60 -24.10
N VAL A 137 -22.06 10.71 -24.80
CA VAL A 137 -21.07 11.77 -24.63
C VAL A 137 -21.31 12.84 -25.72
N LYS A 138 -21.57 14.04 -25.28
CA LYS A 138 -21.70 15.21 -26.15
C LYS A 138 -20.33 15.80 -26.45
N ALA A 139 -20.09 16.21 -27.68
CA ALA A 139 -18.96 17.06 -27.97
C ALA A 139 -19.06 18.39 -27.20
N LEU A 140 -17.93 18.97 -26.87
CA LEU A 140 -17.88 20.32 -26.31
C LEU A 140 -18.45 21.29 -27.37
N PRO A 141 -19.20 22.32 -26.95
CA PRO A 141 -19.80 23.29 -27.89
C PRO A 141 -18.77 23.99 -28.82
N ASP A 142 -19.23 24.48 -29.92
CA ASP A 142 -18.42 25.31 -30.82
C ASP A 142 -17.96 26.62 -30.14
N GLY A 143 -16.92 27.25 -30.66
CA GLY A 143 -16.36 28.48 -30.10
C GLY A 143 -15.23 28.20 -29.07
N LYS A 144 -14.61 27.03 -29.14
CA LYS A 144 -13.45 26.66 -28.32
C LYS A 144 -12.32 27.67 -28.48
N PRO A 145 -11.84 28.33 -27.38
CA PRO A 145 -10.72 29.27 -27.45
C PRO A 145 -9.43 28.60 -27.93
N ALA A 146 -8.56 29.35 -28.60
CA ALA A 146 -7.29 28.84 -29.12
C ALA A 146 -6.37 28.33 -27.98
N ASN A 147 -6.46 28.99 -26.81
CA ASN A 147 -5.70 28.65 -25.60
C ASN A 147 -6.49 27.72 -24.64
N PHE A 148 -7.40 26.91 -25.17
CA PHE A 148 -8.17 25.98 -24.36
C PHE A 148 -7.27 24.92 -23.69
N SER A 149 -7.31 24.87 -22.37
CA SER A 149 -6.46 23.99 -21.57
C SER A 149 -6.87 22.51 -21.54
N GLY A 150 -7.99 22.14 -22.15
CA GLY A 150 -8.61 20.83 -22.00
C GLY A 150 -9.37 20.67 -20.68
N GLY A 151 -9.42 21.70 -19.84
CA GLY A 151 -10.15 21.68 -18.57
C GLY A 151 -11.66 21.65 -18.76
N VAL A 152 -12.35 20.71 -18.11
CA VAL A 152 -13.81 20.58 -18.03
C VAL A 152 -14.20 20.44 -16.57
N GLY A 153 -14.92 21.41 -16.05
CA GLY A 153 -15.24 21.50 -14.63
C GLY A 153 -15.34 22.94 -14.14
N GLU A 154 -15.03 23.15 -12.87
CA GLU A 154 -14.98 24.46 -12.24
C GLU A 154 -13.56 24.73 -11.78
N PHE A 155 -12.93 25.77 -12.30
CA PHE A 155 -11.54 26.07 -12.01
C PHE A 155 -11.30 27.54 -11.68
N THR A 156 -10.26 27.76 -10.90
CA THR A 156 -9.64 29.05 -10.63
C THR A 156 -8.16 28.96 -10.89
N ILE A 157 -7.52 30.08 -11.22
CA ILE A 157 -6.07 30.19 -11.34
C ILE A 157 -5.57 31.31 -10.45
N SER A 158 -4.47 31.06 -9.77
CA SER A 158 -3.72 32.10 -9.05
C SER A 158 -2.24 31.96 -9.37
N SER A 159 -1.51 33.04 -9.25
CA SER A 159 -0.09 33.06 -9.43
C SER A 159 0.60 33.80 -8.28
N SER A 160 1.86 33.46 -8.05
CA SER A 160 2.74 34.19 -7.13
C SER A 160 4.16 34.15 -7.67
N ILE A 161 4.94 35.18 -7.35
CA ILE A 161 6.34 35.29 -7.72
C ILE A 161 7.21 35.35 -6.47
N SER A 162 8.41 34.79 -6.53
CA SER A 162 9.33 34.75 -5.38
C SER A 162 9.86 36.12 -5.01
N THR A 163 10.16 36.96 -5.99
CA THR A 163 10.64 38.34 -5.81
C THR A 163 10.42 39.16 -7.09
N ASN A 164 10.26 40.46 -6.97
CA ASN A 164 10.18 41.39 -8.07
C ASN A 164 11.51 42.12 -8.35
N GLU A 165 12.43 42.06 -7.40
CA GLU A 165 13.77 42.68 -7.48
C GLU A 165 14.82 41.58 -7.44
N LEU A 166 15.67 41.50 -8.44
CA LEU A 166 16.75 40.51 -8.55
C LEU A 166 17.97 41.10 -9.25
N LYS A 167 19.04 40.36 -9.19
CA LYS A 167 20.27 40.67 -9.95
C LYS A 167 20.38 39.70 -11.13
N THR A 168 21.16 40.08 -12.12
CA THR A 168 21.50 39.19 -13.23
C THR A 168 22.07 37.87 -12.70
N ASN A 169 21.57 36.74 -13.24
CA ASN A 169 21.86 35.37 -12.85
C ASN A 169 21.19 34.89 -11.54
N ASP A 170 20.38 35.71 -10.87
CA ASP A 170 19.57 35.22 -9.76
C ASP A 170 18.34 34.49 -10.31
N ALA A 171 17.93 33.43 -9.63
CA ALA A 171 16.76 32.64 -10.03
C ALA A 171 15.47 33.28 -9.52
N VAL A 172 14.48 33.39 -10.39
CA VAL A 172 13.10 33.77 -10.04
C VAL A 172 12.18 32.58 -10.24
N THR A 173 11.29 32.34 -9.28
CA THR A 173 10.28 31.29 -9.37
C THR A 173 8.88 31.90 -9.49
N ILE A 174 8.15 31.50 -10.53
CA ILE A 174 6.73 31.80 -10.67
C ILE A 174 5.95 30.52 -10.39
N LYS A 175 5.08 30.61 -9.41
CA LYS A 175 4.20 29.53 -9.02
C LYS A 175 2.78 29.80 -9.52
N LEU A 176 2.27 28.94 -10.39
CA LEU A 176 0.87 28.90 -10.80
C LEU A 176 0.14 27.83 -10.01
N VAL A 177 -1.05 28.14 -9.53
CA VAL A 177 -1.92 27.20 -8.85
C VAL A 177 -3.27 27.17 -9.55
N ILE A 178 -3.58 26.07 -10.18
CA ILE A 178 -4.91 25.78 -10.74
C ILE A 178 -5.66 24.97 -9.71
N SER A 179 -6.74 25.55 -9.17
CA SER A 179 -7.58 24.95 -8.14
C SER A 179 -8.97 24.69 -8.67
N GLY A 180 -9.61 23.61 -8.23
CA GLY A 180 -10.99 23.37 -8.64
C GLY A 180 -11.39 21.91 -8.62
N THR A 181 -12.50 21.62 -9.32
CA THR A 181 -13.07 20.27 -9.44
C THR A 181 -13.40 19.97 -10.90
N GLY A 182 -12.94 18.83 -11.39
CA GLY A 182 -13.12 18.39 -12.75
C GLY A 182 -12.02 17.43 -13.20
N ASN A 183 -11.60 17.55 -14.44
CA ASN A 183 -10.54 16.71 -15.03
C ASN A 183 -9.11 17.26 -14.80
N LEU A 184 -8.82 17.80 -13.62
CA LEU A 184 -7.57 18.49 -13.24
C LEU A 184 -6.27 17.80 -13.70
N LYS A 185 -6.24 16.46 -13.69
CA LYS A 185 -5.06 15.70 -14.14
C LYS A 185 -4.81 15.81 -15.63
N LEU A 186 -5.89 16.01 -16.40
CA LEU A 186 -5.87 16.07 -17.87
C LEU A 186 -5.72 17.49 -18.40
N VAL A 187 -5.77 18.48 -17.51
CA VAL A 187 -5.57 19.90 -17.85
C VAL A 187 -4.14 20.12 -18.30
N ASN A 188 -3.98 20.70 -19.50
CA ASN A 188 -2.69 21.11 -20.03
C ASN A 188 -2.06 22.19 -19.15
N THR A 189 -0.75 22.12 -19.02
CA THR A 189 0.04 23.11 -18.28
C THR A 189 0.06 24.42 -19.07
N PRO A 190 -0.42 25.56 -18.51
CA PRO A 190 -0.33 26.84 -19.19
C PRO A 190 1.13 27.26 -19.38
N GLU A 191 1.46 27.81 -20.51
CA GLU A 191 2.80 28.34 -20.78
C GLU A 191 2.90 29.80 -20.31
N ILE A 192 4.04 30.16 -19.70
CA ILE A 192 4.36 31.54 -19.36
C ILE A 192 5.25 32.11 -20.46
N ALA A 193 4.86 33.23 -21.03
CA ALA A 193 5.66 33.94 -22.02
C ALA A 193 6.75 34.79 -21.32
N PHE A 194 7.87 34.15 -21.03
CA PHE A 194 9.04 34.87 -20.47
C PHE A 194 9.71 35.76 -21.57
N PRO A 195 10.31 36.89 -21.14
CA PRO A 195 11.14 37.68 -22.03
C PRO A 195 12.32 36.84 -22.55
N LYS A 196 12.84 37.19 -23.77
CA LYS A 196 13.93 36.41 -24.40
C LYS A 196 15.24 36.40 -23.62
N ASP A 197 15.42 37.38 -22.74
CA ASP A 197 16.59 37.52 -21.89
C ASP A 197 16.60 36.59 -20.68
N PHE A 198 15.56 35.75 -20.56
CA PHE A 198 15.45 34.79 -19.48
C PHE A 198 15.76 33.38 -19.97
N GLU A 199 16.61 32.68 -19.23
CA GLU A 199 16.79 31.24 -19.37
C GLU A 199 15.70 30.54 -18.55
N VAL A 200 14.84 29.79 -19.23
CA VAL A 200 13.66 29.16 -18.63
C VAL A 200 13.87 27.66 -18.56
N TYR A 201 13.56 27.08 -17.41
CA TYR A 201 13.63 25.65 -17.14
C TYR A 201 12.26 24.99 -17.22
N ASP A 202 12.24 23.69 -17.49
CA ASP A 202 11.01 22.91 -17.49
C ASP A 202 10.28 23.03 -16.14
N PRO A 203 8.96 23.26 -16.15
CA PRO A 203 8.21 23.49 -14.92
C PRO A 203 8.12 22.22 -14.06
N LYS A 204 8.24 22.41 -12.76
CA LYS A 204 7.94 21.37 -11.78
C LYS A 204 6.44 21.35 -11.50
N ILE A 205 5.82 20.18 -11.64
CA ILE A 205 4.38 19.99 -11.42
C ILE A 205 4.17 19.14 -10.16
N ASP A 206 3.40 19.66 -9.22
CA ASP A 206 2.92 18.96 -8.03
C ASP A 206 1.40 18.91 -8.03
N ASN A 207 0.84 17.71 -7.97
CA ASN A 207 -0.59 17.46 -8.04
C ASN A 207 -1.10 17.02 -6.68
N LYS A 208 -2.00 17.80 -6.09
CA LYS A 208 -2.67 17.52 -4.81
C LYS A 208 -4.16 17.36 -5.03
N PHE A 209 -4.57 16.17 -5.44
CA PHE A 209 -5.96 15.88 -5.80
C PHE A 209 -6.59 14.89 -4.84
N THR A 210 -7.87 15.13 -4.56
CA THR A 210 -8.78 14.17 -3.93
C THR A 210 -9.82 13.77 -4.96
N LEU A 211 -10.07 12.47 -5.07
CA LEU A 211 -11.08 11.96 -6.01
C LEU A 211 -12.47 12.13 -5.42
N THR A 212 -13.37 12.77 -6.17
CA THR A 212 -14.77 13.04 -5.82
C THR A 212 -15.71 12.48 -6.88
N ARG A 213 -17.01 12.52 -6.62
CA ARG A 213 -18.04 12.12 -7.61
C ARG A 213 -18.07 13.01 -8.85
N GLU A 214 -17.62 14.24 -8.72
CA GLU A 214 -17.61 15.28 -9.75
C GLU A 214 -16.26 15.41 -10.45
N GLY A 215 -15.32 14.53 -10.16
CA GLY A 215 -13.99 14.50 -10.71
C GLY A 215 -12.91 14.63 -9.65
N LEU A 216 -11.73 15.08 -10.07
CA LEU A 216 -10.62 15.38 -9.20
C LEU A 216 -10.81 16.77 -8.60
N SER A 217 -10.82 16.89 -7.28
CA SER A 217 -10.88 18.17 -6.57
C SER A 217 -9.54 18.42 -5.87
N GLY A 218 -9.03 19.64 -6.01
CA GLY A 218 -7.76 20.02 -5.39
C GLY A 218 -6.98 21.01 -6.20
N ASN A 219 -5.65 20.90 -6.15
CA ASN A 219 -4.72 21.88 -6.71
C ASN A 219 -3.68 21.21 -7.61
N LYS A 220 -3.48 21.77 -8.80
CA LYS A 220 -2.33 21.53 -9.66
C LYS A 220 -1.37 22.70 -9.50
N VAL A 221 -0.25 22.46 -8.84
CA VAL A 221 0.79 23.47 -8.59
C VAL A 221 1.87 23.32 -9.63
N ILE A 222 2.22 24.41 -10.30
CA ILE A 222 3.19 24.45 -11.38
C ILE A 222 4.22 25.53 -11.04
N GLU A 223 5.46 25.15 -10.85
CA GLU A 223 6.55 26.05 -10.51
C GLU A 223 7.50 26.21 -11.69
N TYR A 224 7.56 27.42 -12.24
CA TYR A 224 8.45 27.81 -13.32
C TYR A 224 9.68 28.49 -12.72
N LEU A 225 10.85 28.00 -13.07
CA LEU A 225 12.13 28.61 -12.73
C LEU A 225 12.67 29.35 -13.94
N ALA A 226 13.03 30.61 -13.76
CA ALA A 226 13.64 31.43 -14.81
C ALA A 226 14.81 32.25 -14.27
N ILE A 227 15.84 32.51 -15.07
CA ILE A 227 17.05 33.23 -14.71
C ILE A 227 17.28 34.35 -15.71
N PRO A 228 17.15 35.64 -15.32
CA PRO A 228 17.49 36.77 -16.19
C PRO A 228 18.99 36.82 -16.47
N ARG A 229 19.37 36.97 -17.73
CA ARG A 229 20.76 37.06 -18.15
C ARG A 229 21.25 38.48 -18.34
N HIS A 230 20.32 39.43 -18.48
CA HIS A 230 20.64 40.87 -18.65
C HIS A 230 19.90 41.71 -17.61
N ALA A 231 20.51 42.86 -17.27
CA ALA A 231 19.87 43.83 -16.41
C ALA A 231 18.84 44.67 -17.19
N GLY A 232 17.76 45.05 -16.54
CA GLY A 232 16.68 45.83 -17.16
C GLY A 232 15.36 45.66 -16.42
N ASN A 233 14.34 46.34 -16.94
CA ASN A 233 12.97 46.20 -16.47
C ASN A 233 12.21 45.28 -17.43
N PHE A 234 11.70 44.17 -16.89
CA PHE A 234 11.01 43.15 -17.65
C PHE A 234 9.56 43.01 -17.19
N THR A 235 8.69 42.70 -18.11
CA THR A 235 7.29 42.42 -17.78
C THR A 235 6.94 41.01 -18.20
N ILE A 236 6.46 40.21 -17.25
CA ILE A 236 5.88 38.92 -17.55
C ILE A 236 4.36 39.09 -17.69
N PRO A 237 3.79 38.79 -18.88
CA PRO A 237 2.38 39.01 -19.12
C PRO A 237 1.48 38.10 -18.30
N PRO A 238 0.19 38.44 -18.15
CA PRO A 238 -0.79 37.59 -17.49
C PRO A 238 -0.87 36.22 -18.18
N VAL A 239 -0.96 35.15 -17.39
CA VAL A 239 -1.23 33.82 -17.92
C VAL A 239 -2.72 33.63 -18.07
N GLU A 240 -3.15 33.30 -19.28
CA GLU A 240 -4.54 32.98 -19.59
C GLU A 240 -4.82 31.50 -19.43
N PHE A 241 -5.92 31.19 -18.76
CA PHE A 241 -6.39 29.82 -18.56
C PHE A 241 -7.84 29.72 -19.03
N SER A 242 -8.07 28.98 -20.11
CA SER A 242 -9.40 28.78 -20.69
C SER A 242 -9.87 27.35 -20.44
N TYR A 243 -11.09 27.21 -19.93
CA TYR A 243 -11.70 25.93 -19.61
C TYR A 243 -13.20 25.94 -19.93
N PHE A 244 -13.82 24.78 -20.00
CA PHE A 244 -15.27 24.65 -20.18
C PHE A 244 -15.93 24.48 -18.79
N ASP A 245 -16.79 25.44 -18.47
CA ASP A 245 -17.55 25.45 -17.21
C ASP A 245 -18.88 24.71 -17.38
N LEU A 246 -19.03 23.61 -16.64
CA LEU A 246 -20.23 22.78 -16.70
C LEU A 246 -21.48 23.43 -16.12
N LYS A 247 -21.35 24.43 -15.25
CA LYS A 247 -22.49 25.15 -14.68
C LYS A 247 -23.13 26.12 -15.68
N SER A 248 -22.28 26.89 -16.36
CA SER A 248 -22.74 27.86 -17.35
C SER A 248 -22.86 27.27 -18.75
N ASN A 249 -22.39 26.04 -18.98
CA ASN A 249 -22.26 25.38 -20.27
C ASN A 249 -21.55 26.27 -21.31
N SER A 250 -20.49 26.93 -20.90
CA SER A 250 -19.73 27.88 -21.75
C SER A 250 -18.25 27.86 -21.42
N TYR A 251 -17.44 28.29 -22.38
CA TYR A 251 -16.01 28.48 -22.14
C TYR A 251 -15.78 29.73 -21.30
N LYS A 252 -14.92 29.60 -20.31
CA LYS A 252 -14.46 30.69 -19.45
C LYS A 252 -12.97 30.86 -19.61
N THR A 253 -12.50 32.10 -19.70
CA THR A 253 -11.09 32.46 -19.69
C THR A 253 -10.82 33.29 -18.44
N ILE A 254 -9.96 32.83 -17.60
CA ILE A 254 -9.47 33.51 -16.39
C ILE A 254 -8.00 33.84 -16.58
N LYS A 255 -7.54 34.94 -15.95
CA LYS A 255 -6.18 35.46 -16.12
C LYS A 255 -5.53 35.67 -14.75
N THR A 256 -4.23 35.49 -14.71
CA THR A 256 -3.42 35.91 -13.59
C THR A 256 -3.05 37.38 -13.68
N GLU A 257 -2.38 37.90 -12.68
CA GLU A 257 -1.79 39.25 -12.77
C GLU A 257 -0.50 39.23 -13.60
N ALA A 258 -0.12 40.40 -14.14
CA ALA A 258 1.19 40.59 -14.75
C ALA A 258 2.23 40.88 -13.69
N TYR A 259 3.47 40.49 -13.94
CA TYR A 259 4.58 40.79 -13.04
C TYR A 259 5.60 41.72 -13.70
N SER A 260 5.95 42.81 -13.03
CA SER A 260 7.04 43.69 -13.41
C SER A 260 8.28 43.34 -12.54
N LEU A 261 9.38 43.05 -13.21
CA LEU A 261 10.63 42.67 -12.60
C LEU A 261 11.70 43.73 -12.84
N GLU A 262 12.37 44.16 -11.79
CA GLU A 262 13.53 44.98 -11.88
C GLU A 262 14.78 44.12 -11.67
N VAL A 263 15.61 44.04 -12.72
CA VAL A 263 16.84 43.26 -12.71
C VAL A 263 18.03 44.17 -12.70
N GLU A 264 18.71 44.25 -11.56
CA GLU A 264 19.95 45.02 -11.39
C GLU A 264 21.16 44.21 -11.96
N LYS A 265 22.24 44.96 -12.27
CA LYS A 265 23.50 44.34 -12.66
C LYS A 265 24.12 43.64 -11.45
N GLY A 266 24.32 42.30 -11.54
CA GLY A 266 25.01 41.51 -10.53
C GLY A 266 26.50 41.92 -10.38
N ALA A 267 27.06 41.70 -9.21
CA ALA A 267 28.46 42.06 -8.88
C ALA A 267 29.55 41.17 -9.57
N GLY A 268 29.17 40.27 -10.48
CA GLY A 268 30.10 39.43 -11.22
C GLY A 268 30.62 40.10 -12.49
N ASN A 269 31.92 40.04 -12.74
CA ASN A 269 32.50 40.42 -14.03
C ASN A 269 31.84 39.56 -15.13
N ALA A 270 31.12 40.19 -16.05
CA ALA A 270 30.48 39.55 -17.19
C ALA A 270 31.45 38.71 -18.03
N ASP A 271 32.74 38.98 -17.96
CA ASP A 271 33.79 38.26 -18.74
C ASP A 271 34.28 36.96 -18.09
N GLN A 272 33.99 36.69 -16.79
CA GLN A 272 34.40 35.45 -16.13
C GLN A 272 33.28 34.39 -16.09
N ILE A 273 32.04 34.80 -16.26
CA ILE A 273 30.88 33.85 -16.21
C ILE A 273 30.60 33.22 -17.58
N ILE A 274 31.08 33.83 -18.66
CA ILE A 274 30.96 33.30 -20.03
C ILE A 274 31.72 31.98 -20.22
N ALA A 275 32.71 31.70 -19.34
CA ALA A 275 33.53 30.49 -19.44
C ALA A 275 32.85 29.23 -18.85
N ASP A 276 31.85 29.40 -17.94
CA ASP A 276 31.29 28.24 -17.21
C ASP A 276 29.87 27.82 -17.62
N PHE A 277 29.16 28.66 -18.40
CA PHE A 277 27.79 28.34 -18.83
C PHE A 277 27.59 28.56 -20.31
N THR A 278 27.70 27.52 -21.10
CA THR A 278 27.26 27.52 -22.51
C THR A 278 25.74 27.58 -22.53
N ASN A 279 25.22 28.73 -22.95
CA ASN A 279 23.80 29.01 -23.10
C ASN A 279 23.18 28.10 -24.16
N LYS A 280 22.07 27.44 -23.88
CA LYS A 280 21.32 26.61 -24.85
C LYS A 280 20.90 27.40 -26.10
N GLU A 281 20.70 28.69 -25.97
CA GLU A 281 20.34 29.57 -27.10
C GLU A 281 21.56 29.96 -27.96
N ASP A 282 22.73 30.15 -27.36
CA ASP A 282 23.98 30.38 -28.10
C ASP A 282 24.37 29.17 -28.95
N LEU A 283 24.02 27.94 -28.48
CA LEU A 283 24.14 26.71 -29.27
C LEU A 283 23.21 26.62 -30.47
N LYS A 284 22.04 27.28 -30.43
CA LYS A 284 21.11 27.37 -31.56
C LYS A 284 21.53 28.42 -32.59
N VAL A 285 22.19 29.49 -32.15
CA VAL A 285 22.64 30.62 -32.99
C VAL A 285 23.97 30.32 -33.67
N LEU A 286 24.84 29.49 -33.05
CA LEU A 286 26.17 29.12 -33.60
C LEU A 286 26.14 28.10 -34.72
N GLY A 287 25.00 27.91 -35.37
CA GLY A 287 24.89 27.14 -36.58
C GLY A 287 25.22 25.65 -36.43
N GLN A 288 24.67 24.89 -37.30
CA GLN A 288 24.56 23.43 -37.28
C GLN A 288 25.90 22.66 -37.35
N ASP A 289 27.09 23.32 -37.25
CA ASP A 289 28.36 22.67 -37.64
C ASP A 289 29.40 22.44 -36.55
N ILE A 290 29.31 23.05 -35.38
CA ILE A 290 30.29 22.82 -34.31
C ILE A 290 29.62 22.33 -33.03
N ARG A 291 29.68 21.05 -32.79
CA ARG A 291 29.32 20.47 -31.50
C ARG A 291 30.32 20.90 -30.44
N TYR A 292 29.81 21.37 -29.30
CA TYR A 292 30.59 21.81 -28.18
C TYR A 292 31.61 20.77 -27.73
N ILE A 293 32.83 21.23 -27.45
CA ILE A 293 33.91 20.40 -26.91
C ILE A 293 33.78 20.38 -25.38
N LYS A 294 33.58 19.19 -24.82
CA LYS A 294 33.52 18.98 -23.39
C LYS A 294 34.81 19.37 -22.72
N MET A 295 34.82 20.45 -21.91
CA MET A 295 35.99 21.04 -21.24
C MET A 295 36.27 20.44 -19.85
N GLY A 296 35.64 19.36 -19.44
CA GLY A 296 35.91 18.69 -18.17
C GLY A 296 36.92 17.53 -18.32
N GLU A 297 37.49 17.08 -17.20
CA GLU A 297 38.34 15.87 -17.17
C GLU A 297 37.61 14.69 -17.80
N THR A 298 38.05 14.28 -18.94
CA THR A 298 37.52 13.11 -19.65
C THR A 298 38.38 11.92 -19.29
N SER A 299 37.85 10.94 -18.62
CA SER A 299 38.44 9.61 -18.51
C SER A 299 38.37 8.94 -19.89
N LEU A 300 39.47 9.05 -20.63
CA LEU A 300 39.59 8.39 -21.93
C LEU A 300 39.88 6.90 -21.72
N THR A 301 39.00 6.05 -22.17
CA THR A 301 39.23 4.60 -22.28
C THR A 301 39.83 4.30 -23.65
N ARG A 302 40.82 3.40 -23.71
CA ARG A 302 41.43 2.98 -24.98
C ARG A 302 40.36 2.35 -25.89
N LYS A 303 40.45 2.66 -27.20
CA LYS A 303 39.58 2.03 -28.21
C LYS A 303 39.86 0.52 -28.22
N GLY A 304 38.94 -0.27 -27.71
CA GLY A 304 39.08 -1.74 -27.57
C GLY A 304 38.79 -2.28 -26.18
N ASP A 305 38.80 -1.44 -25.16
CA ASP A 305 38.39 -1.84 -23.81
C ASP A 305 36.85 -1.75 -23.69
N PHE A 306 36.18 -2.79 -24.14
CA PHE A 306 34.74 -2.91 -23.98
C PHE A 306 34.45 -3.62 -22.67
N PHE A 307 33.47 -3.09 -21.90
CA PHE A 307 32.94 -3.76 -20.71
C PHE A 307 32.33 -5.10 -21.09
N PHE A 308 31.68 -5.17 -22.25
CA PHE A 308 31.08 -6.39 -22.79
C PHE A 308 32.18 -7.40 -23.15
N GLY A 309 32.11 -8.61 -22.57
CA GLY A 309 33.09 -9.65 -22.78
C GLY A 309 34.36 -9.57 -21.90
N SER A 310 34.45 -8.56 -21.01
CA SER A 310 35.53 -8.47 -20.01
C SER A 310 35.30 -9.46 -18.85
N THR A 311 36.37 -9.78 -18.13
CA THR A 311 36.27 -10.62 -16.91
C THR A 311 35.32 -10.03 -15.90
N THR A 312 35.25 -8.71 -15.76
CA THR A 312 34.33 -7.97 -14.90
C THR A 312 32.87 -8.14 -15.33
N TYR A 313 32.62 -8.18 -16.64
CA TYR A 313 31.30 -8.44 -17.20
C TYR A 313 30.77 -9.81 -16.77
N TYR A 314 31.57 -10.87 -16.89
CA TYR A 314 31.15 -12.21 -16.47
C TYR A 314 30.99 -12.33 -14.95
N LEU A 315 31.84 -11.65 -14.16
CA LEU A 315 31.72 -11.62 -12.71
C LEU A 315 30.39 -11.03 -12.24
N TRP A 316 29.84 -10.02 -12.94
CA TRP A 316 28.54 -9.43 -12.62
C TRP A 316 27.37 -10.42 -12.77
N TYR A 317 27.53 -11.46 -13.58
CA TYR A 317 26.52 -12.53 -13.72
C TYR A 317 26.81 -13.71 -12.78
N ILE A 318 28.06 -14.07 -12.64
CA ILE A 318 28.46 -15.23 -11.84
C ILE A 318 28.23 -14.99 -10.35
N ILE A 319 28.55 -13.81 -9.83
CA ILE A 319 28.41 -13.49 -8.41
C ILE A 319 26.94 -13.58 -7.95
N PRO A 320 25.96 -12.92 -8.63
CA PRO A 320 24.54 -13.07 -8.26
C PRO A 320 24.03 -14.50 -8.38
N LEU A 321 24.50 -15.23 -9.41
CA LEU A 321 24.11 -16.63 -9.60
C LEU A 321 24.58 -17.51 -8.45
N VAL A 322 25.83 -17.37 -8.02
CA VAL A 322 26.37 -18.10 -6.87
C VAL A 322 25.65 -17.74 -5.58
N LEU A 323 25.39 -16.44 -5.35
CA LEU A 323 24.64 -15.99 -4.20
C LEU A 323 23.21 -16.56 -4.19
N PHE A 324 22.57 -16.62 -5.35
CA PHE A 324 21.24 -17.23 -5.48
C PHE A 324 21.24 -18.72 -5.15
N ILE A 325 22.23 -19.47 -5.66
CA ILE A 325 22.38 -20.91 -5.35
C ILE A 325 22.56 -21.12 -3.84
N VAL A 326 23.46 -20.35 -3.21
CA VAL A 326 23.69 -20.40 -1.76
C VAL A 326 22.40 -20.08 -1.00
N PHE A 327 21.68 -19.03 -1.42
CA PHE A 327 20.39 -18.65 -0.83
C PHE A 327 19.37 -19.78 -0.92
N VAL A 328 19.22 -20.41 -2.09
CA VAL A 328 18.29 -21.54 -2.30
C VAL A 328 18.66 -22.73 -1.41
N ILE A 329 19.94 -23.05 -1.27
CA ILE A 329 20.41 -24.15 -0.40
C ILE A 329 20.06 -23.86 1.06
N VAL A 330 20.36 -22.63 1.54
CA VAL A 330 20.07 -22.21 2.92
C VAL A 330 18.56 -22.19 3.16
N TYR A 331 17.79 -21.63 2.19
CA TYR A 331 16.34 -21.57 2.29
C TYR A 331 15.70 -22.97 2.35
N ARG A 332 16.12 -23.90 1.46
CA ARG A 332 15.64 -25.29 1.47
C ARG A 332 15.98 -25.99 2.79
N LYS A 333 17.19 -25.80 3.31
CA LYS A 333 17.60 -26.37 4.59
C LYS A 333 16.73 -25.85 5.74
N LYS A 334 16.48 -24.54 5.79
CA LYS A 334 15.55 -23.93 6.77
C LYS A 334 14.09 -24.36 6.58
N ALA A 335 13.63 -24.49 5.34
CA ALA A 335 12.27 -24.94 5.06
C ALA A 335 12.04 -26.38 5.52
N ILE A 336 12.99 -27.29 5.28
CA ILE A 336 12.93 -28.66 5.74
C ILE A 336 12.97 -28.73 7.29
N GLU A 337 13.84 -27.92 7.93
CA GLU A 337 13.89 -27.86 9.40
C GLU A 337 12.58 -27.34 9.99
N ASN A 338 11.96 -26.34 9.37
CA ASN A 338 10.70 -25.74 9.84
C ASN A 338 9.45 -26.60 9.51
N ALA A 339 9.53 -27.48 8.53
CA ALA A 339 8.43 -28.39 8.18
C ALA A 339 8.15 -29.43 9.29
N ASN A 340 9.16 -29.73 10.11
CA ASN A 340 8.96 -30.61 11.26
C ASN A 340 8.58 -29.76 12.49
N VAL A 341 7.26 -29.51 12.64
CA VAL A 341 6.68 -28.67 13.70
C VAL A 341 7.07 -29.19 15.11
N ALA A 342 7.11 -30.50 15.30
CA ALA A 342 7.53 -31.12 16.58
C ALA A 342 8.96 -30.72 16.93
N LYS A 343 9.90 -30.88 15.98
CA LYS A 343 11.31 -30.57 16.18
C LYS A 343 11.58 -29.09 16.44
N VAL A 344 10.80 -28.21 15.79
CA VAL A 344 10.88 -26.74 15.99
C VAL A 344 10.35 -26.36 17.38
N ARG A 345 9.25 -26.97 17.83
CA ARG A 345 8.70 -26.76 19.19
C ARG A 345 9.68 -27.18 20.24
N THR A 346 10.23 -28.39 20.14
CA THR A 346 11.24 -28.93 21.10
C THR A 346 12.46 -28.00 21.18
N LYS A 347 12.98 -27.50 20.05
CA LYS A 347 14.12 -26.56 20.06
C LYS A 347 13.80 -25.20 20.70
N LYS A 348 12.54 -24.77 20.64
CA LYS A 348 12.12 -23.48 21.19
C LYS A 348 11.58 -23.56 22.62
N ALA A 349 11.28 -24.74 23.14
CA ALA A 349 10.67 -24.95 24.45
C ALA A 349 11.38 -24.20 25.58
N ASN A 350 12.71 -24.34 25.67
CA ASN A 350 13.51 -23.65 26.68
C ASN A 350 13.42 -22.10 26.52
N LYS A 351 13.47 -21.58 25.29
CA LYS A 351 13.39 -20.12 25.06
C LYS A 351 12.01 -19.54 25.46
N VAL A 352 10.95 -20.31 25.24
CA VAL A 352 9.59 -19.90 25.62
C VAL A 352 9.43 -19.97 27.14
N ALA A 353 9.90 -21.06 27.77
CA ALA A 353 9.89 -21.20 29.21
C ALA A 353 10.71 -20.12 29.91
N ALA A 354 11.93 -19.84 29.43
CA ALA A 354 12.78 -18.77 29.96
C ALA A 354 12.12 -17.39 29.84
N LYS A 355 11.41 -17.11 28.74
CA LYS A 355 10.65 -15.84 28.58
C LYS A 355 9.53 -15.73 29.60
N ARG A 356 8.77 -16.82 29.86
CA ARG A 356 7.71 -16.87 30.87
C ARG A 356 8.27 -16.74 32.27
N MET A 357 9.36 -17.44 32.57
CA MET A 357 10.05 -17.31 33.86
C MET A 357 10.59 -15.90 34.11
N LYS A 358 11.08 -15.20 33.07
CA LYS A 358 11.45 -13.80 33.20
C LYS A 358 10.24 -12.89 33.51
N ASN A 359 9.07 -13.21 32.96
CA ASN A 359 7.83 -12.49 33.31
C ASN A 359 7.39 -12.80 34.74
N ALA A 360 7.46 -14.07 35.15
CA ALA A 360 7.20 -14.45 36.53
C ALA A 360 8.14 -13.74 37.53
N GLY A 361 9.43 -13.58 37.18
CA GLY A 361 10.38 -12.80 37.99
C GLY A 361 10.00 -11.32 38.14
N LYS A 362 9.37 -10.71 37.14
CA LYS A 362 8.82 -9.34 37.26
C LYS A 362 7.61 -9.31 38.18
N LEU A 363 6.71 -10.29 38.05
CA LEU A 363 5.51 -10.38 38.89
C LEU A 363 5.89 -10.68 40.37
N LEU A 364 6.99 -11.39 40.61
CA LEU A 364 7.60 -11.58 41.91
C LEU A 364 8.02 -10.23 42.53
N THR A 365 8.76 -9.40 41.78
CA THR A 365 9.19 -8.07 42.25
C THR A 365 8.02 -7.10 42.45
N GLU A 366 6.95 -7.26 41.71
CA GLU A 366 5.71 -6.48 41.83
C GLU A 366 4.76 -7.02 42.93
N ASN A 367 5.12 -8.13 43.58
CA ASN A 367 4.36 -8.82 44.64
C ASN A 367 2.93 -9.21 44.20
N LYS A 368 2.74 -9.56 42.90
CA LYS A 368 1.47 -10.01 42.32
C LYS A 368 1.36 -11.53 42.38
N GLN A 369 0.95 -12.04 43.54
CA GLN A 369 0.97 -13.46 43.88
C GLN A 369 0.22 -14.37 42.89
N GLU A 370 -1.04 -14.11 42.62
CA GLU A 370 -1.89 -14.97 41.77
C GLU A 370 -1.32 -15.05 40.34
N ALA A 371 -0.99 -13.89 39.76
CA ALA A 371 -0.42 -13.81 38.41
C ALA A 371 0.96 -14.45 38.31
N PHE A 372 1.77 -14.40 39.41
CA PHE A 372 3.08 -15.05 39.49
C PHE A 372 2.94 -16.57 39.40
N TYR A 373 2.13 -17.18 40.24
CA TYR A 373 1.96 -18.64 40.23
C TYR A 373 1.34 -19.13 38.91
N ASP A 374 0.40 -18.40 38.36
CA ASP A 374 -0.15 -18.72 37.05
C ASP A 374 0.91 -18.70 35.93
N GLU A 375 1.82 -17.72 35.94
CA GLU A 375 2.88 -17.63 34.94
C GLU A 375 3.94 -18.71 35.12
N VAL A 376 4.28 -19.09 36.37
CA VAL A 376 5.19 -20.20 36.66
C VAL A 376 4.58 -21.53 36.21
N LEU A 377 3.32 -21.80 36.54
CA LEU A 377 2.61 -23.00 36.08
C LEU A 377 2.54 -23.11 34.57
N LYS A 378 2.21 -22.00 33.90
CA LYS A 378 2.22 -21.91 32.41
C LYS A 378 3.61 -22.12 31.82
N ALA A 379 4.67 -21.72 32.54
CA ALA A 379 6.05 -21.98 32.10
C ALA A 379 6.40 -23.46 32.19
N LEU A 380 6.09 -24.12 33.34
CA LEU A 380 6.38 -25.53 33.57
C LEU A 380 5.59 -26.44 32.63
N TRP A 381 4.26 -26.29 32.60
CA TRP A 381 3.39 -27.08 31.73
C TRP A 381 3.67 -26.83 30.24
N GLY A 382 3.90 -25.57 29.87
CA GLY A 382 4.24 -25.22 28.50
C GLY A 382 5.57 -25.78 28.04
N TYR A 383 6.58 -25.81 28.94
CA TYR A 383 7.88 -26.40 28.66
C TYR A 383 7.76 -27.89 28.32
N ILE A 384 7.08 -28.65 29.18
CA ILE A 384 6.88 -30.09 28.96
C ILE A 384 6.04 -30.38 27.74
N SER A 385 4.94 -29.65 27.55
CA SER A 385 4.09 -29.76 26.39
C SER A 385 4.86 -29.57 25.06
N ASP A 386 5.72 -28.55 25.00
CA ASP A 386 6.53 -28.27 23.80
C ASP A 386 7.69 -29.29 23.65
N LYS A 387 8.23 -29.80 24.75
CA LYS A 387 9.34 -30.79 24.76
C LYS A 387 8.87 -32.18 24.34
N LEU A 388 7.76 -32.63 24.89
CA LEU A 388 7.14 -33.94 24.59
C LEU A 388 6.26 -33.87 23.33
N ASN A 389 5.95 -32.68 22.81
CA ASN A 389 5.00 -32.46 21.73
C ASN A 389 3.58 -32.97 22.03
N ILE A 390 3.17 -32.89 23.28
CA ILE A 390 1.85 -33.27 23.78
C ILE A 390 1.09 -32.01 24.17
N PRO A 391 -0.16 -31.80 23.72
CA PRO A 391 -0.96 -30.64 24.13
C PRO A 391 -1.12 -30.58 25.66
N VAL A 392 -1.03 -29.37 26.24
CA VAL A 392 -1.20 -29.18 27.71
C VAL A 392 -2.52 -29.76 28.21
N SER A 393 -3.58 -29.76 27.40
CA SER A 393 -4.88 -30.32 27.74
C SER A 393 -4.90 -31.85 27.93
N GLN A 394 -3.88 -32.53 27.43
CA GLN A 394 -3.71 -34.01 27.57
C GLN A 394 -2.69 -34.38 28.62
N LEU A 395 -1.98 -33.40 29.20
CA LEU A 395 -1.05 -33.59 30.28
C LEU A 395 -1.77 -33.45 31.64
N SER A 396 -1.59 -34.46 32.48
CA SER A 396 -2.06 -34.47 33.87
C SER A 396 -0.92 -34.90 34.79
N LYS A 397 -1.08 -34.70 36.08
CA LYS A 397 -0.09 -35.16 37.07
C LYS A 397 0.07 -36.68 37.06
N ASP A 398 -0.99 -37.40 36.74
CA ASP A 398 -1.00 -38.87 36.76
C ASP A 398 -0.28 -39.46 35.56
N ASN A 399 -0.32 -38.79 34.38
CA ASN A 399 0.31 -39.31 33.16
C ASN A 399 1.70 -38.70 32.86
N ILE A 400 2.07 -37.60 33.49
CA ILE A 400 3.35 -36.92 33.24
C ILE A 400 4.56 -37.73 33.64
N GLU A 401 4.42 -38.55 34.73
CA GLU A 401 5.48 -39.44 35.21
C GLU A 401 5.81 -40.53 34.18
N ASP A 402 4.77 -41.15 33.62
CA ASP A 402 4.90 -42.18 32.59
C ASP A 402 5.49 -41.60 31.31
N GLU A 403 5.00 -40.46 30.86
CA GLU A 403 5.46 -39.80 29.64
C GLU A 403 6.93 -39.37 29.76
N LEU A 404 7.35 -38.77 30.86
CA LEU A 404 8.75 -38.39 31.09
C LEU A 404 9.68 -39.60 31.23
N THR A 405 9.18 -40.71 31.82
CA THR A 405 9.95 -41.98 31.93
C THR A 405 10.17 -42.56 30.55
N GLN A 406 9.19 -42.55 29.67
CA GLN A 406 9.33 -43.01 28.26
C GLN A 406 10.35 -42.17 27.47
N TYR A 407 10.46 -40.88 27.80
CA TYR A 407 11.48 -39.98 27.20
C TYR A 407 12.87 -40.14 27.83
N GLY A 408 13.04 -41.04 28.82
CA GLY A 408 14.33 -41.37 29.42
C GLY A 408 14.83 -40.35 30.45
N VAL A 409 13.93 -39.61 31.07
CA VAL A 409 14.27 -38.68 32.16
C VAL A 409 14.50 -39.47 33.45
N ALA A 410 15.54 -39.07 34.20
CA ALA A 410 15.87 -39.73 35.46
C ALA A 410 14.72 -39.60 36.49
N PRO A 411 14.38 -40.69 37.23
CA PRO A 411 13.25 -40.67 38.18
C PRO A 411 13.34 -39.59 39.25
N GLU A 412 14.54 -39.25 39.70
CA GLU A 412 14.78 -38.18 40.67
C GLU A 412 14.35 -36.81 40.11
N LEU A 413 14.67 -36.55 38.85
CA LEU A 413 14.32 -35.27 38.20
C LEU A 413 12.82 -35.16 37.88
N ILE A 414 12.15 -36.29 37.60
CA ILE A 414 10.70 -36.37 37.47
C ILE A 414 10.03 -36.02 38.79
N LYS A 415 10.54 -36.57 39.88
CA LYS A 415 10.06 -36.29 41.25
C LYS A 415 10.25 -34.83 41.62
N ASP A 416 11.40 -34.22 41.28
CA ASP A 416 11.68 -32.81 41.51
C ASP A 416 10.71 -31.91 40.70
N PHE A 417 10.43 -32.29 39.45
CA PHE A 417 9.49 -31.56 38.60
C PHE A 417 8.06 -31.60 39.16
N ILE A 418 7.57 -32.80 39.52
CA ILE A 418 6.23 -32.97 40.12
C ILE A 418 6.16 -32.27 41.47
N GLY A 419 7.24 -32.35 42.27
CA GLY A 419 7.35 -31.61 43.53
C GLY A 419 7.22 -30.11 43.36
N THR A 420 7.91 -29.53 42.37
CA THR A 420 7.84 -28.10 42.06
C THR A 420 6.44 -27.69 41.60
N LEU A 421 5.76 -28.51 40.77
CA LEU A 421 4.37 -28.27 40.39
C LEU A 421 3.44 -28.24 41.59
N ASN A 422 3.60 -29.23 42.52
CA ASN A 422 2.79 -29.33 43.73
C ASN A 422 3.04 -28.15 44.68
N GLU A 423 4.32 -27.77 44.89
CA GLU A 423 4.68 -26.59 45.69
C GLU A 423 4.08 -25.31 45.11
N CYS A 424 4.09 -25.15 43.77
CA CYS A 424 3.54 -24.00 43.11
C CYS A 424 2.00 -23.92 43.27
N GLU A 425 1.31 -25.04 43.10
CA GLU A 425 -0.15 -25.10 43.28
C GLU A 425 -0.56 -24.92 44.75
N PHE A 426 0.17 -25.54 45.68
CA PHE A 426 -0.10 -25.41 47.11
C PHE A 426 0.11 -23.96 47.59
N ALA A 427 1.22 -23.35 47.20
CA ALA A 427 1.53 -21.97 47.55
C ALA A 427 0.57 -20.94 46.99
N ARG A 428 -0.10 -21.25 45.92
CA ARG A 428 -1.17 -20.40 45.35
C ARG A 428 -2.35 -20.21 46.30
N TYR A 429 -2.68 -21.23 47.09
CA TYR A 429 -3.87 -21.25 47.97
C TYR A 429 -3.54 -21.22 49.47
N ALA A 430 -2.27 -21.33 49.87
CA ALA A 430 -1.88 -21.40 51.25
C ALA A 430 -1.78 -20.02 51.93
N PRO A 431 -2.36 -19.85 53.13
CA PRO A 431 -2.13 -18.66 53.94
C PRO A 431 -0.74 -18.76 54.62
N GLY A 432 0.18 -17.84 54.29
CA GLY A 432 1.53 -17.83 54.88
C GLY A 432 2.40 -16.66 54.42
N ASN A 433 3.68 -16.67 54.85
CA ASN A 433 4.66 -15.64 54.48
C ASN A 433 4.96 -15.68 52.97
N GLN A 434 4.28 -14.80 52.24
CA GLN A 434 4.07 -14.92 50.80
C GLN A 434 5.34 -14.70 49.95
N ASN A 435 6.27 -13.84 50.40
CA ASN A 435 7.45 -13.48 49.60
C ASN A 435 8.50 -14.58 49.59
N GLU A 436 8.79 -15.20 50.75
CA GLU A 436 9.74 -16.32 50.82
C GLU A 436 9.26 -17.56 50.05
N ALA A 437 7.92 -17.79 50.05
CA ALA A 437 7.33 -18.88 49.29
C ALA A 437 7.44 -18.66 47.76
N MET A 438 7.22 -17.43 47.28
CA MET A 438 7.37 -17.10 45.86
C MET A 438 8.84 -17.22 45.39
N ASP A 439 9.80 -16.72 46.17
CA ASP A 439 11.24 -16.81 45.83
C ASP A 439 11.70 -18.29 45.77
N LYS A 440 11.25 -19.11 46.71
CA LYS A 440 11.56 -20.54 46.70
C LYS A 440 11.00 -21.24 45.48
N VAL A 441 9.72 -21.04 45.18
CA VAL A 441 9.07 -21.63 43.98
C VAL A 441 9.71 -21.16 42.70
N TYR A 442 10.07 -19.86 42.59
CA TYR A 442 10.76 -19.33 41.42
C TYR A 442 12.12 -20.03 41.20
N SER A 443 12.92 -20.12 42.26
CA SER A 443 14.26 -20.76 42.20
C SER A 443 14.15 -22.24 41.84
N SER A 444 13.23 -22.99 42.46
CA SER A 444 12.99 -24.40 42.17
C SER A 444 12.53 -24.61 40.72
N ALA A 445 11.62 -23.76 40.20
CA ALA A 445 11.14 -23.88 38.84
C ALA A 445 12.23 -23.60 37.80
N VAL A 446 13.10 -22.60 38.03
CA VAL A 446 14.25 -22.31 37.15
C VAL A 446 15.25 -23.46 37.17
N GLU A 447 15.56 -23.99 38.34
CA GLU A 447 16.50 -25.10 38.49
C GLU A 447 16.00 -26.36 37.79
N VAL A 448 14.73 -26.72 38.00
CA VAL A 448 14.12 -27.90 37.40
C VAL A 448 14.06 -27.80 35.89
N ILE A 449 13.64 -26.65 35.31
CA ILE A 449 13.66 -26.45 33.87
C ILE A 449 15.09 -26.58 33.31
N SER A 450 16.08 -26.03 33.99
CA SER A 450 17.50 -26.12 33.59
C SER A 450 18.03 -27.55 33.60
N LYS A 451 17.73 -28.30 34.65
CA LYS A 451 18.11 -29.72 34.78
C LYS A 451 17.41 -30.58 33.73
N MET A 452 16.13 -30.37 33.50
CA MET A 452 15.34 -31.06 32.48
C MET A 452 15.90 -30.80 31.06
N GLU A 453 16.30 -29.56 30.75
CA GLU A 453 16.90 -29.24 29.46
C GLU A 453 18.23 -29.96 29.22
N SER A 454 19.03 -30.17 30.28
CA SER A 454 20.29 -30.92 30.21
C SER A 454 20.09 -32.43 30.09
N SER A 455 19.00 -32.99 30.64
CA SER A 455 18.67 -34.42 30.66
C SER A 455 17.97 -34.90 29.41
N ILE A 456 17.05 -34.12 28.88
CA ILE A 456 16.31 -34.44 27.64
C ILE A 456 17.18 -34.03 26.44
N LYS A 457 18.15 -34.86 26.08
CA LYS A 457 18.94 -34.73 24.87
C LYS A 457 18.11 -35.11 23.64
N HIS A 458 18.29 -34.37 22.56
CA HIS A 458 17.61 -34.52 21.25
C HIS A 458 17.86 -35.85 20.58
#